data_cb2d72d1cc3ee4dfd4786200bebfb038
#
_entry.id   cb2d72d1cc3ee4dfd4786200bebfb038
#
_cell.length_a   1.000
_cell.length_b   1.000
_cell.length_c   1.000
_cell.angle_alpha   90.00
_cell.angle_beta   90.00
_cell.angle_gamma   90.00
#
_symmetry.space_group_name_H-M   'P 1'
#
loop_
_entity.id
_entity.type
_entity.pdbx_description
1 polymer ?
#
loop_
_entity_poly.entity_id
_entity_poly.type
_entity_poly.pdbx_seq_one_letter_code
_entity_poly.pdbx_strand_id
1 'polypeptide(L)'
;MANNTAAVFTRHYDSPMGRILLAADEIGLRGLWFDGQKYFARDLPEKRIEQETHALAEARRWLDVYFTGKEPDFLPPLHPIGSAFRQAVWTVLLQIPYGQTTTYGEIARQLAGTAGLSRMSAQAVGGAVGHNEISIIIPCHRVVGTSGSLTGYAGGIERKVKLLELERADMTGFFVPKKGTAL
;
A
#
# COMPACT_ATOMS: atom_id res chain seq x y z
N MET A 1 -34.44 4.86 -5.70
CA MET A 1 -33.23 5.46 -5.13
C MET A 1 -32.07 5.03 -6.01
N ALA A 2 -31.49 5.93 -6.79
CA ALA A 2 -30.37 5.61 -7.66
C ALA A 2 -29.17 5.27 -6.76
N ASN A 3 -28.70 4.02 -6.81
CA ASN A 3 -27.37 3.66 -6.32
C ASN A 3 -26.36 4.45 -7.18
N ASN A 4 -25.98 5.62 -6.70
CA ASN A 4 -24.89 6.41 -7.28
C ASN A 4 -23.55 5.73 -6.92
N THR A 5 -23.33 4.55 -7.48
CA THR A 5 -21.99 3.94 -7.45
C THR A 5 -21.15 4.76 -8.42
N ALA A 6 -20.25 5.59 -7.87
CA ALA A 6 -19.31 6.36 -8.66
C ALA A 6 -18.63 5.45 -9.70
N ALA A 7 -18.49 5.94 -10.93
CA ALA A 7 -17.85 5.20 -12.00
C ALA A 7 -16.42 4.86 -11.59
N VAL A 8 -16.01 3.61 -11.84
CA VAL A 8 -14.64 3.16 -11.58
C VAL A 8 -13.93 2.92 -12.90
N PHE A 9 -12.81 3.59 -13.06
CA PHE A 9 -11.96 3.52 -14.24
C PHE A 9 -10.73 2.66 -13.93
N THR A 10 -10.29 1.87 -14.88
CA THR A 10 -9.14 0.97 -14.69
C THR A 10 -8.14 1.05 -15.83
N ARG A 11 -6.87 0.77 -15.50
CA ARG A 11 -5.77 0.56 -16.42
C ARG A 11 -4.81 -0.47 -15.86
N HIS A 12 -4.13 -1.16 -16.74
CA HIS A 12 -3.02 -2.02 -16.37
C HIS A 12 -1.69 -1.28 -16.56
N TYR A 13 -0.70 -1.70 -15.75
CA TYR A 13 0.67 -1.23 -15.81
C TYR A 13 1.61 -2.42 -15.73
N ASP A 14 2.52 -2.57 -16.69
CA ASP A 14 3.51 -3.64 -16.70
C ASP A 14 4.76 -3.17 -15.97
N SER A 15 4.96 -3.69 -14.75
CA SER A 15 6.10 -3.36 -13.91
C SER A 15 7.19 -4.42 -13.99
N PRO A 16 8.44 -4.11 -13.59
CA PRO A 16 9.50 -5.10 -13.46
C PRO A 16 9.21 -6.22 -12.45
N MET A 17 8.20 -6.03 -11.59
CA MET A 17 7.80 -6.98 -10.54
C MET A 17 6.47 -7.67 -10.85
N GLY A 18 5.99 -7.55 -12.07
CA GLY A 18 4.73 -8.13 -12.55
C GLY A 18 3.69 -7.07 -12.90
N ARG A 19 2.62 -7.53 -13.50
CA ARG A 19 1.52 -6.68 -13.96
C ARG A 19 0.75 -6.12 -12.75
N ILE A 20 0.34 -4.85 -12.87
CA ILE A 20 -0.40 -4.10 -11.86
C ILE A 20 -1.74 -3.67 -12.46
N LEU A 21 -2.81 -3.82 -11.70
CA LEU A 21 -4.09 -3.19 -11.96
C LEU A 21 -4.18 -1.89 -11.20
N LEU A 22 -4.45 -0.79 -11.89
CA LEU A 22 -4.77 0.51 -11.33
C LEU A 22 -6.27 0.76 -11.43
N ALA A 23 -6.87 1.31 -10.37
CA ALA A 23 -8.27 1.73 -10.36
C ALA A 23 -8.42 3.12 -9.77
N ALA A 24 -9.26 3.95 -10.38
CA ALA A 24 -9.57 5.30 -9.90
C ALA A 24 -11.06 5.61 -10.05
N ASP A 25 -11.51 6.60 -9.33
CA ASP A 25 -12.79 7.27 -9.53
C ASP A 25 -12.57 8.75 -9.87
N GLU A 26 -13.61 9.55 -9.79
CA GLU A 26 -13.54 11.00 -10.08
C GLU A 26 -12.70 11.78 -9.06
N ILE A 27 -12.48 11.22 -7.86
CA ILE A 27 -11.74 11.86 -6.76
C ILE A 27 -10.25 11.54 -6.87
N GLY A 28 -9.90 10.27 -7.13
CA GLY A 28 -8.50 9.86 -7.17
C GLY A 28 -8.29 8.36 -7.33
N LEU A 29 -7.06 7.93 -7.14
CA LEU A 29 -6.67 6.53 -7.18
C LEU A 29 -7.27 5.79 -5.99
N ARG A 30 -8.01 4.71 -6.27
CA ARG A 30 -8.65 3.84 -5.27
C ARG A 30 -7.89 2.57 -5.01
N GLY A 31 -7.11 2.14 -6.00
CA GLY A 31 -6.42 0.88 -5.90
C GLY A 31 -5.23 0.74 -6.84
N LEU A 32 -4.27 -0.03 -6.36
CA LEU A 32 -3.08 -0.47 -7.06
C LEU A 32 -2.72 -1.84 -6.52
N TRP A 33 -2.89 -2.86 -7.33
CA TRP A 33 -2.65 -4.25 -6.93
C TRP A 33 -1.78 -4.96 -7.96
N PHE A 34 -0.82 -5.74 -7.47
CA PHE A 34 -0.15 -6.72 -8.33
C PHE A 34 -1.09 -7.86 -8.67
N ASP A 35 -1.02 -8.35 -9.90
CA ASP A 35 -1.76 -9.56 -10.27
C ASP A 35 -1.44 -10.72 -9.31
N GLY A 36 -2.50 -11.39 -8.84
CA GLY A 36 -2.40 -12.52 -7.93
C GLY A 36 -2.09 -12.16 -6.46
N GLN A 37 -2.03 -10.87 -6.08
CA GLN A 37 -1.85 -10.54 -4.67
C GLN A 37 -3.10 -10.86 -3.84
N LYS A 38 -2.89 -10.99 -2.52
CA LYS A 38 -3.98 -11.16 -1.56
C LYS A 38 -4.91 -9.94 -1.59
N TYR A 39 -6.21 -10.17 -1.51
CA TYR A 39 -7.26 -9.13 -1.58
C TYR A 39 -7.30 -8.34 -2.90
N PHE A 40 -6.81 -8.92 -4.00
CA PHE A 40 -6.79 -8.31 -5.32
C PHE A 40 -8.17 -7.77 -5.72
N ALA A 41 -8.26 -6.45 -5.92
CA ALA A 41 -9.44 -5.75 -6.45
C ALA A 41 -10.77 -6.12 -5.76
N ARG A 42 -10.73 -6.55 -4.49
CA ARG A 42 -11.84 -7.16 -3.75
C ARG A 42 -13.07 -6.26 -3.66
N ASP A 43 -12.83 -4.98 -3.43
CA ASP A 43 -13.89 -3.99 -3.18
C ASP A 43 -14.24 -3.17 -4.43
N LEU A 44 -13.73 -3.60 -5.61
CA LEU A 44 -14.10 -2.98 -6.88
C LEU A 44 -15.44 -3.54 -7.41
N PRO A 45 -16.27 -2.68 -8.01
CA PRO A 45 -17.47 -3.14 -8.69
C PRO A 45 -17.12 -4.03 -9.89
N GLU A 46 -18.02 -4.96 -10.25
CA GLU A 46 -17.83 -5.79 -11.44
C GLU A 46 -17.78 -4.96 -12.72
N LYS A 47 -18.66 -3.96 -12.83
CA LYS A 47 -18.69 -3.05 -13.97
C LYS A 47 -17.65 -1.95 -13.79
N ARG A 48 -16.62 -2.00 -14.61
CA ARG A 48 -15.50 -1.05 -14.65
C ARG A 48 -15.31 -0.55 -16.06
N ILE A 49 -14.79 0.66 -16.18
CA ILE A 49 -14.56 1.31 -17.48
C ILE A 49 -13.05 1.31 -17.73
N GLU A 50 -12.62 0.66 -18.80
CA GLU A 50 -11.21 0.69 -19.19
C GLU A 50 -10.91 1.99 -19.94
N GLN A 51 -10.63 3.04 -19.19
CA GLN A 51 -10.37 4.39 -19.68
C GLN A 51 -9.31 5.09 -18.84
N GLU A 52 -8.46 5.86 -19.51
CA GLU A 52 -7.50 6.72 -18.81
C GLU A 52 -8.21 7.89 -18.12
N THR A 53 -7.79 8.18 -16.90
CA THR A 53 -8.19 9.37 -16.15
C THR A 53 -6.95 10.11 -15.67
N HIS A 54 -7.11 11.36 -15.20
CA HIS A 54 -5.99 12.12 -14.65
C HIS A 54 -5.28 11.36 -13.50
N ALA A 55 -6.04 10.78 -12.57
CA ALA A 55 -5.47 10.04 -11.45
C ALA A 55 -4.69 8.78 -11.90
N LEU A 56 -5.21 8.06 -12.92
CA LEU A 56 -4.52 6.90 -13.49
C LEU A 56 -3.25 7.29 -14.23
N ALA A 57 -3.27 8.38 -15.00
CA ALA A 57 -2.10 8.90 -15.71
C ALA A 57 -1.00 9.33 -14.71
N GLU A 58 -1.37 10.05 -13.65
CA GLU A 58 -0.43 10.47 -12.61
C GLU A 58 0.14 9.28 -11.83
N ALA A 59 -0.69 8.27 -11.52
CA ALA A 59 -0.21 7.05 -10.87
C ALA A 59 0.80 6.29 -11.75
N ARG A 60 0.57 6.20 -13.05
CA ARG A 60 1.50 5.58 -14.00
C ARG A 60 2.81 6.36 -14.08
N ARG A 61 2.75 7.69 -14.20
CA ARG A 61 3.93 8.56 -14.18
C ARG A 61 4.73 8.40 -12.88
N TRP A 62 4.04 8.28 -11.75
CA TRP A 62 4.66 8.02 -10.44
C TRP A 62 5.41 6.67 -10.45
N LEU A 63 4.78 5.61 -10.96
CA LEU A 63 5.38 4.28 -11.06
C LEU A 63 6.58 4.27 -12.02
N ASP A 64 6.51 4.99 -13.14
CA ASP A 64 7.63 5.12 -14.08
C ASP A 64 8.88 5.69 -13.40
N VAL A 65 8.72 6.73 -12.57
CA VAL A 65 9.83 7.29 -11.78
C VAL A 65 10.29 6.30 -10.71
N TYR A 66 9.35 5.74 -9.93
CA TYR A 66 9.63 4.84 -8.82
C TYR A 66 10.46 3.61 -9.25
N PHE A 67 10.07 2.96 -10.35
CA PHE A 67 10.78 1.77 -10.85
C PHE A 67 12.15 2.07 -11.48
N THR A 68 12.54 3.33 -11.62
CA THR A 68 13.95 3.69 -11.89
C THR A 68 14.84 3.67 -10.64
N GLY A 69 14.27 3.38 -9.45
CA GLY A 69 14.99 3.44 -8.16
C GLY A 69 15.15 4.86 -7.63
N LYS A 70 14.27 5.77 -8.03
CA LYS A 70 14.21 7.16 -7.54
C LYS A 70 12.92 7.40 -6.79
N GLU A 71 13.00 8.23 -5.75
CA GLU A 71 11.82 8.72 -5.06
C GLU A 71 11.07 9.71 -5.96
N PRO A 72 9.79 9.47 -6.27
CA PRO A 72 8.99 10.48 -6.96
C PRO A 72 8.75 11.70 -6.06
N ASP A 73 8.88 12.89 -6.62
CA ASP A 73 8.73 14.18 -5.92
C ASP A 73 7.29 14.71 -5.91
N PHE A 74 6.34 13.89 -6.30
CA PHE A 74 4.91 14.20 -6.33
C PHE A 74 4.09 13.01 -5.88
N LEU A 75 2.83 13.24 -5.53
CA LEU A 75 1.87 12.20 -5.18
C LEU A 75 0.66 12.31 -6.10
N PRO A 76 0.20 11.23 -6.74
CA PRO A 76 -1.04 11.27 -7.51
C PRO A 76 -2.23 11.54 -6.59
N PRO A 77 -3.36 12.03 -7.10
CA PRO A 77 -4.58 12.13 -6.30
C PRO A 77 -4.97 10.76 -5.76
N LEU A 78 -5.10 10.63 -4.43
CA LEU A 78 -5.47 9.39 -3.76
C LEU A 78 -6.88 9.46 -3.19
N HIS A 79 -7.62 8.37 -3.33
CA HIS A 79 -8.93 8.19 -2.71
C HIS A 79 -9.03 6.77 -2.09
N PRO A 80 -8.24 6.47 -1.04
CA PRO A 80 -8.29 5.18 -0.38
C PRO A 80 -9.63 4.99 0.34
N ILE A 81 -10.31 3.88 0.05
CA ILE A 81 -11.59 3.54 0.65
C ILE A 81 -11.38 2.57 1.80
N GLY A 82 -11.86 2.92 2.98
CA GLY A 82 -11.70 2.08 4.16
C GLY A 82 -12.30 2.71 5.42
N SER A 83 -12.32 1.95 6.52
CA SER A 83 -12.75 2.47 7.82
C SER A 83 -11.85 3.62 8.28
N ALA A 84 -12.35 4.47 9.18
CA ALA A 84 -11.57 5.57 9.76
C ALA A 84 -10.24 5.08 10.35
N PHE A 85 -10.24 3.91 11.01
CA PHE A 85 -9.02 3.30 11.55
C PHE A 85 -8.03 2.93 10.44
N ARG A 86 -8.47 2.27 9.36
CA ARG A 86 -7.60 1.92 8.22
C ARG A 86 -7.02 3.18 7.58
N GLN A 87 -7.84 4.20 7.35
CA GLN A 87 -7.38 5.47 6.77
C GLN A 87 -6.34 6.15 7.67
N ALA A 88 -6.52 6.14 9.00
CA ALA A 88 -5.54 6.66 9.94
C ALA A 88 -4.21 5.92 9.85
N VAL A 89 -4.24 4.58 9.76
CA VAL A 89 -3.02 3.77 9.55
C VAL A 89 -2.36 4.14 8.21
N TRP A 90 -3.11 4.19 7.11
CA TRP A 90 -2.55 4.50 5.79
C TRP A 90 -1.98 5.91 5.69
N THR A 91 -2.56 6.88 6.43
CA THR A 91 -1.97 8.22 6.57
C THR A 91 -0.60 8.18 7.24
N VAL A 92 -0.42 7.34 8.26
CA VAL A 92 0.90 7.13 8.89
C VAL A 92 1.86 6.46 7.91
N LEU A 93 1.40 5.48 7.12
CA LEU A 93 2.25 4.83 6.12
C LEU A 93 2.83 5.83 5.11
N LEU A 94 2.04 6.79 4.64
CA LEU A 94 2.48 7.84 3.71
C LEU A 94 3.60 8.74 4.29
N GLN A 95 3.78 8.76 5.60
CA GLN A 95 4.84 9.53 6.27
C GLN A 95 6.16 8.77 6.37
N ILE A 96 6.20 7.47 6.07
CA ILE A 96 7.42 6.68 6.12
C ILE A 96 8.31 7.07 4.93
N PRO A 97 9.52 7.63 5.16
CA PRO A 97 10.37 8.08 4.08
C PRO A 97 10.82 6.94 3.14
N TYR A 98 11.13 7.29 1.91
CA TYR A 98 11.71 6.38 0.92
C TYR A 98 13.00 5.75 1.45
N GLY A 99 13.13 4.43 1.31
CA GLY A 99 14.28 3.68 1.80
C GLY A 99 14.35 3.49 3.31
N GLN A 100 13.33 3.92 4.05
CA GLN A 100 13.24 3.69 5.50
C GLN A 100 12.14 2.70 5.84
N THR A 101 12.24 2.13 7.03
CA THR A 101 11.26 1.17 7.55
C THR A 101 10.81 1.57 8.94
N THR A 102 9.63 1.11 9.32
CA THR A 102 9.08 1.21 10.67
C THR A 102 8.47 -0.12 11.08
N THR A 103 8.07 -0.24 12.34
CA THR A 103 7.44 -1.46 12.83
C THR A 103 5.95 -1.26 13.09
N TYR A 104 5.18 -2.37 13.08
CA TYR A 104 3.76 -2.33 13.45
C TYR A 104 3.55 -1.74 14.85
N GLY A 105 4.48 -2.02 15.78
CA GLY A 105 4.44 -1.49 17.15
C GLY A 105 4.67 0.02 17.22
N GLU A 106 5.55 0.56 16.39
CA GLU A 106 5.79 2.01 16.29
C GLU A 106 4.59 2.76 15.75
N ILE A 107 3.98 2.24 14.69
CA ILE A 107 2.73 2.79 14.13
C ILE A 107 1.62 2.76 15.20
N ALA A 108 1.48 1.64 15.94
CA ALA A 108 0.49 1.50 16.99
C ALA A 108 0.72 2.52 18.12
N ARG A 109 1.96 2.77 18.53
CA ARG A 109 2.30 3.80 19.53
C ARG A 109 1.97 5.21 19.06
N GLN A 110 2.32 5.53 17.81
CA GLN A 110 2.02 6.84 17.20
C GLN A 110 0.51 7.10 17.16
N LEU A 111 -0.28 6.13 16.68
CA LEU A 111 -1.73 6.26 16.60
C LEU A 111 -2.40 6.32 17.99
N ALA A 112 -1.91 5.55 18.96
CA ALA A 112 -2.41 5.63 20.33
C ALA A 112 -2.19 7.03 20.91
N GLY A 113 -1.00 7.61 20.73
CA GLY A 113 -0.68 8.97 21.18
C GLY A 113 -1.60 10.02 20.55
N THR A 114 -1.83 9.94 19.23
CA THR A 114 -2.72 10.87 18.51
C THR A 114 -4.18 10.74 18.96
N ALA A 115 -4.63 9.52 19.28
CA ALA A 115 -5.98 9.25 19.75
C ALA A 115 -6.18 9.46 21.25
N GLY A 116 -5.14 9.83 22.00
CA GLY A 116 -5.19 9.96 23.46
C GLY A 116 -5.40 8.62 24.19
N LEU A 117 -5.01 7.51 23.58
CA LEU A 117 -5.13 6.16 24.14
C LEU A 117 -3.82 5.73 24.83
N SER A 118 -3.92 4.96 25.89
CA SER A 118 -2.74 4.41 26.59
C SER A 118 -1.97 3.40 25.74
N ARG A 119 -2.66 2.68 24.85
CA ARG A 119 -2.06 1.70 23.93
C ARG A 119 -2.99 1.37 22.75
N MET A 120 -2.41 0.85 21.66
CA MET A 120 -3.11 0.31 20.52
C MET A 120 -2.50 -1.04 20.13
N SER A 121 -3.31 -1.93 19.59
CA SER A 121 -2.84 -3.27 19.18
C SER A 121 -2.01 -3.20 17.90
N ALA A 122 -0.77 -3.67 17.95
CA ALA A 122 0.07 -3.85 16.76
C ALA A 122 -0.54 -4.85 15.77
N GLN A 123 -1.31 -5.85 16.26
CA GLN A 123 -2.04 -6.79 15.41
C GLN A 123 -3.16 -6.10 14.63
N ALA A 124 -3.91 -5.19 15.26
CA ALA A 124 -4.94 -4.41 14.58
C ALA A 124 -4.32 -3.52 13.49
N VAL A 125 -3.18 -2.88 13.79
CA VAL A 125 -2.41 -2.12 12.80
C VAL A 125 -1.96 -3.04 11.66
N GLY A 126 -1.44 -4.23 11.95
CA GLY A 126 -1.05 -5.22 10.94
C GLY A 126 -2.21 -5.59 10.01
N GLY A 127 -3.41 -5.78 10.56
CA GLY A 127 -4.62 -5.99 9.76
C GLY A 127 -4.93 -4.82 8.82
N ALA A 128 -4.83 -3.58 9.30
CA ALA A 128 -5.05 -2.38 8.49
C ALA A 128 -3.98 -2.20 7.40
N VAL A 129 -2.71 -2.47 7.72
CA VAL A 129 -1.58 -2.46 6.77
C VAL A 129 -1.79 -3.50 5.67
N GLY A 130 -2.22 -4.71 6.03
CA GLY A 130 -2.47 -5.80 5.08
C GLY A 130 -3.67 -5.58 4.16
N HIS A 131 -4.60 -4.70 4.53
CA HIS A 131 -5.75 -4.31 3.71
C HIS A 131 -5.52 -3.01 2.92
N ASN A 132 -4.27 -2.59 2.77
CA ASN A 132 -3.94 -1.46 1.91
C ASN A 132 -4.27 -1.79 0.44
N GLU A 133 -5.21 -1.04 -0.12
CA GLU A 133 -5.67 -1.18 -1.50
C GLU A 133 -4.75 -0.50 -2.52
N ILE A 134 -3.84 0.39 -2.09
CA ILE A 134 -2.95 1.16 -2.97
C ILE A 134 -1.50 0.77 -2.67
N SER A 135 -1.12 -0.43 -3.09
CA SER A 135 0.24 -0.95 -2.88
C SER A 135 1.30 0.00 -3.47
N ILE A 136 2.51 -0.02 -2.95
CA ILE A 136 3.67 0.79 -3.34
C ILE A 136 3.51 2.27 -2.97
N ILE A 137 2.53 2.97 -3.51
CA ILE A 137 2.31 4.43 -3.28
C ILE A 137 1.99 4.68 -1.80
N ILE A 138 1.07 3.88 -1.22
CA ILE A 138 0.92 3.79 0.24
C ILE A 138 1.88 2.67 0.69
N PRO A 139 3.03 2.98 1.29
CA PRO A 139 4.17 2.08 1.33
C PRO A 139 4.09 1.03 2.46
N CYS A 140 3.10 0.15 2.42
CA CYS A 140 2.94 -0.93 3.39
C CYS A 140 4.12 -1.92 3.38
N HIS A 141 4.91 -1.99 2.30
CA HIS A 141 6.14 -2.77 2.24
C HIS A 141 7.25 -2.24 3.17
N ARG A 142 7.18 -0.98 3.61
CA ARG A 142 8.12 -0.37 4.57
C ARG A 142 7.83 -0.72 6.03
N VAL A 143 6.78 -1.51 6.31
CA VAL A 143 6.44 -1.95 7.67
C VAL A 143 6.97 -3.35 7.91
N VAL A 144 7.76 -3.53 8.97
CA VAL A 144 8.41 -4.79 9.33
C VAL A 144 8.05 -5.22 10.75
N GLY A 145 8.31 -6.47 11.09
CA GLY A 145 8.18 -6.94 12.47
C GLY A 145 9.26 -6.36 13.38
N THR A 146 9.02 -6.28 14.67
CA THR A 146 9.93 -5.68 15.68
C THR A 146 11.31 -6.33 15.69
N SER A 147 11.42 -7.62 15.34
CA SER A 147 12.67 -8.35 15.27
C SER A 147 13.39 -8.28 13.89
N GLY A 148 12.88 -7.47 12.96
CA GLY A 148 13.36 -7.43 11.57
C GLY A 148 12.67 -8.46 10.66
N SER A 149 11.60 -9.09 11.12
CA SER A 149 10.84 -10.06 10.31
C SER A 149 10.12 -9.38 9.14
N LEU A 150 10.39 -9.85 7.92
CA LEU A 150 9.73 -9.40 6.70
C LEU A 150 8.41 -10.15 6.52
N THR A 151 7.44 -9.87 7.39
CA THR A 151 6.10 -10.46 7.33
C THR A 151 5.10 -9.49 6.71
N GLY A 152 3.96 -10.01 6.34
CA GLY A 152 2.78 -9.21 6.23
C GLY A 152 2.69 -8.28 5.01
N TYR A 153 3.02 -8.75 3.82
CA TYR A 153 2.80 -7.98 2.59
C TYR A 153 1.82 -8.69 1.65
N ALA A 154 0.72 -8.03 1.31
CA ALA A 154 -0.31 -8.59 0.44
C ALA A 154 0.22 -8.96 -0.96
N GLY A 155 1.21 -8.23 -1.46
CA GLY A 155 1.91 -8.51 -2.72
C GLY A 155 2.90 -9.68 -2.67
N GLY A 156 3.10 -10.29 -1.49
CA GLY A 156 4.05 -11.39 -1.27
C GLY A 156 5.44 -10.92 -0.82
N ILE A 157 6.09 -11.76 -0.02
CA ILE A 157 7.37 -11.43 0.61
C ILE A 157 8.48 -11.14 -0.41
N GLU A 158 8.51 -11.84 -1.52
CA GLU A 158 9.51 -11.61 -2.58
C GLU A 158 9.43 -10.19 -3.14
N ARG A 159 8.20 -9.70 -3.40
CA ARG A 159 8.01 -8.32 -3.86
C ARG A 159 8.38 -7.31 -2.77
N LYS A 160 8.05 -7.59 -1.51
CA LYS A 160 8.44 -6.73 -0.38
C LYS A 160 9.95 -6.55 -0.32
N VAL A 161 10.72 -7.64 -0.41
CA VAL A 161 12.19 -7.61 -0.45
C VAL A 161 12.68 -6.77 -1.63
N LYS A 162 12.18 -7.05 -2.84
CA LYS A 162 12.59 -6.32 -4.06
C LYS A 162 12.27 -4.82 -3.99
N LEU A 163 11.13 -4.44 -3.39
CA LEU A 163 10.77 -3.03 -3.22
C LEU A 163 11.72 -2.33 -2.23
N LEU A 164 12.03 -2.97 -1.10
CA LEU A 164 12.99 -2.43 -0.13
C LEU A 164 14.40 -2.32 -0.72
N GLU A 165 14.84 -3.30 -1.50
CA GLU A 165 16.13 -3.27 -2.21
C GLU A 165 16.16 -2.16 -3.28
N LEU A 166 15.07 -1.99 -4.06
CA LEU A 166 14.93 -0.92 -5.03
C LEU A 166 15.07 0.46 -4.36
N GLU A 167 14.49 0.62 -3.18
CA GLU A 167 14.56 1.82 -2.37
C GLU A 167 15.90 1.98 -1.63
N ARG A 168 16.80 1.00 -1.74
CA ARG A 168 18.10 0.96 -1.04
C ARG A 168 17.95 1.04 0.49
N ALA A 169 16.88 0.44 1.02
CA ALA A 169 16.67 0.33 2.45
C ALA A 169 17.81 -0.49 3.10
N ASP A 170 18.16 -0.16 4.34
CA ASP A 170 19.11 -0.98 5.10
C ASP A 170 18.44 -2.31 5.46
N MET A 171 18.89 -3.38 4.81
CA MET A 171 18.39 -4.74 4.99
C MET A 171 19.10 -5.50 6.12
N THR A 172 20.02 -4.84 6.86
CA THR A 172 20.78 -5.47 7.94
C THR A 172 19.84 -5.94 9.05
N GLY A 173 19.93 -7.22 9.40
CA GLY A 173 19.11 -7.84 10.44
C GLY A 173 17.68 -8.20 10.00
N PHE A 174 17.32 -7.98 8.75
CA PHE A 174 16.04 -8.44 8.23
C PHE A 174 16.10 -9.90 7.80
N PHE A 175 15.02 -10.62 8.01
CA PHE A 175 14.91 -12.03 7.63
C PHE A 175 13.49 -12.40 7.18
N VAL A 176 13.41 -13.36 6.29
CA VAL A 176 12.13 -13.97 5.89
C VAL A 176 11.81 -15.11 6.86
N PRO A 177 10.69 -15.06 7.59
CA PRO A 177 10.36 -16.10 8.55
C PRO A 177 10.04 -17.42 7.86
N LYS A 178 10.53 -18.54 8.43
CA LYS A 178 10.33 -19.89 7.89
C LYS A 178 8.90 -20.44 8.12
N LYS A 179 8.17 -19.91 9.08
CA LYS A 179 6.78 -20.28 9.41
C LYS A 179 5.99 -19.05 9.86
N GLY A 180 4.68 -19.01 9.51
CA GLY A 180 3.76 -18.04 10.07
C GLY A 180 3.91 -16.64 9.50
N THR A 181 3.61 -16.46 8.25
CA THR A 181 3.29 -15.12 7.71
C THR A 181 1.80 -14.91 7.89
N ALA A 182 1.38 -14.55 9.08
CA ALA A 182 0.01 -14.13 9.27
C ALA A 182 -0.21 -12.79 8.58
N LEU A 183 -0.90 -12.81 7.50
CA LEU A 183 -1.90 -11.83 7.06
C LEU A 183 -3.08 -12.57 6.51
#